data_bbf2ae2b73e4011dfeb199ba82ae1f96
#
_entry.id   bbf2ae2b73e4011dfeb199ba82ae1f96
#
_cell.length_a   1.000
_cell.length_b   1.000
_cell.length_c   1.000
_cell.angle_alpha   90.00
_cell.angle_beta   90.00
_cell.angle_gamma   90.00
#
_symmetry.space_group_name_H-M   'P 1'
#
loop_
_entity.id
_entity.type
_entity.pdbx_description
1 polymer ?
#
loop_
_entity_poly.entity_id
_entity_poly.type
_entity_poly.pdbx_seq_one_letter_code
_entity_poly.pdbx_strand_id
1 'polypeptide(L)'
;MNRNPPFWLTALIILISLPLILPFLYVVVRAVDVGWVRSIELLWRPRMWELLSNTLLLMVCVTTFSIILGTVCAFLLERYRFWGKPFFQVAMTLPLCIPAFVSCFTWISLTFSVEGFWGTIGIMTLSYFPLAYLPVAATLKRLDRSLEEVSLSLGKSRRNTFWYAIFPQLKPAIGSSILLIALHTLVEFGAVSILNYQTFTTAIFQEYEMAFNNNTAALLSAVLMVICALIVFGEIFFRGQQILYNSGKGVTRPYPVKNLTAGKQFLAIIFFLTIFLLSIGVPLIMLIHWMFVGTSIESAVDFSAFFEAFSNSLLVSGLGAGLTVLCALPLVWSAVRYRSRLTVWIDRLPYLLHAMPGLVIALSLVYFTINYAYSFYQTFLMVVVAYFMLYLPLAQTTLRSSLEQISDNVEKVGQSLGRSHFYIFRTLTIPAMLPGITGAFALVFLNLMKELTATLLLTPNDIKTLSIAVWEYTSDAQYAAATPYAIMLMLFSGIPVFLLKKYAFK
;
A
#
# COMPACT_ATOMS: atom_id res chain seq x y z
N MET A 1 -32.98 2.87 10.02
CA MET A 1 -33.92 1.93 9.36
C MET A 1 -33.11 0.98 8.52
N ASN A 2 -33.05 -0.32 8.90
CA ASN A 2 -32.43 -1.37 8.11
C ASN A 2 -33.28 -1.60 6.85
N ARG A 3 -32.90 -0.98 5.72
CA ARG A 3 -33.52 -1.30 4.44
C ARG A 3 -32.70 -2.43 3.79
N ASN A 4 -33.36 -3.51 3.42
CA ASN A 4 -32.72 -4.55 2.62
C ASN A 4 -32.45 -4.02 1.21
N PRO A 5 -31.29 -4.32 0.63
CA PRO A 5 -31.00 -3.95 -0.75
C PRO A 5 -31.94 -4.68 -1.73
N PRO A 6 -32.22 -4.10 -2.90
CA PRO A 6 -33.02 -4.78 -3.92
C PRO A 6 -32.34 -6.08 -4.37
N PHE A 7 -33.13 -7.07 -4.80
CA PHE A 7 -32.64 -8.42 -5.14
C PHE A 7 -31.49 -8.40 -6.15
N TRP A 8 -31.59 -7.60 -7.20
CA TRP A 8 -30.53 -7.51 -8.22
C TRP A 8 -29.20 -7.02 -7.66
N LEU A 9 -29.23 -6.05 -6.72
CA LEU A 9 -28.03 -5.54 -6.06
C LEU A 9 -27.44 -6.58 -5.13
N THR A 10 -28.29 -7.30 -4.39
CA THR A 10 -27.85 -8.42 -3.54
C THR A 10 -27.16 -9.51 -4.35
N ALA A 11 -27.74 -9.92 -5.47
CA ALA A 11 -27.14 -10.91 -6.36
C ALA A 11 -25.79 -10.42 -6.92
N LEU A 12 -25.72 -9.16 -7.33
CA LEU A 12 -24.49 -8.57 -7.88
C LEU A 12 -23.36 -8.52 -6.84
N ILE A 13 -23.64 -8.04 -5.61
CA ILE A 13 -22.59 -7.97 -4.57
C ILE A 13 -22.13 -9.36 -4.12
N ILE A 14 -23.00 -10.35 -4.11
CA ILE A 14 -22.62 -11.75 -3.85
C ILE A 14 -21.70 -12.25 -4.97
N LEU A 15 -22.07 -12.03 -6.23
CA LEU A 15 -21.28 -12.46 -7.38
C LEU A 15 -19.86 -11.85 -7.36
N ILE A 16 -19.75 -10.54 -7.06
CA ILE A 16 -18.47 -9.84 -6.92
C ILE A 16 -17.64 -10.41 -5.75
N SER A 17 -18.30 -10.90 -4.70
CA SER A 17 -17.63 -11.41 -3.52
C SER A 17 -17.14 -12.86 -3.64
N LEU A 18 -17.64 -13.63 -4.61
CA LEU A 18 -17.23 -15.03 -4.78
C LEU A 18 -15.72 -15.20 -5.01
N PRO A 19 -15.07 -14.48 -5.94
CA PRO A 19 -13.62 -14.60 -6.13
C PRO A 19 -12.82 -14.29 -4.88
N LEU A 20 -13.31 -13.37 -4.03
CA LEU A 20 -12.62 -12.94 -2.81
C LEU A 20 -12.50 -14.05 -1.76
N ILE A 21 -13.26 -15.13 -1.89
CA ILE A 21 -13.22 -16.28 -0.98
C ILE A 21 -12.12 -17.28 -1.40
N LEU A 22 -11.70 -17.27 -2.67
CA LEU A 22 -10.75 -18.25 -3.21
C LEU A 22 -9.43 -18.36 -2.44
N PRO A 23 -8.75 -17.27 -2.02
CA PRO A 23 -7.51 -17.40 -1.28
C PRO A 23 -7.67 -18.07 0.08
N PHE A 24 -8.80 -17.84 0.75
CA PHE A 24 -9.11 -18.52 2.03
C PHE A 24 -9.36 -20.01 1.81
N LEU A 25 -10.13 -20.35 0.79
CA LEU A 25 -10.40 -21.74 0.40
C LEU A 25 -9.11 -22.46 0.01
N TYR A 26 -8.25 -21.82 -0.79
CA TYR A 26 -6.95 -22.36 -1.21
C TYR A 26 -6.11 -22.78 -0.01
N VAL A 27 -5.95 -21.89 0.96
CA VAL A 27 -5.16 -22.16 2.15
C VAL A 27 -5.73 -23.32 2.96
N VAL A 28 -7.07 -23.37 3.14
CA VAL A 28 -7.72 -24.47 3.87
C VAL A 28 -7.59 -25.81 3.12
N VAL A 29 -7.87 -25.83 1.83
CA VAL A 29 -7.77 -27.06 1.01
C VAL A 29 -6.35 -27.60 1.04
N ARG A 30 -5.35 -26.76 0.84
CA ARG A 30 -3.96 -27.17 0.86
C ARG A 30 -3.47 -27.61 2.24
N ALA A 31 -3.94 -26.99 3.31
CA ALA A 31 -3.63 -27.44 4.67
C ALA A 31 -4.19 -28.85 4.93
N VAL A 32 -5.37 -29.14 4.39
CA VAL A 32 -5.96 -30.48 4.47
C VAL A 32 -5.20 -31.49 3.60
N ASP A 33 -4.82 -31.13 2.38
CA ASP A 33 -4.05 -31.99 1.44
C ASP A 33 -2.69 -32.39 2.01
N VAL A 34 -1.99 -31.48 2.71
CA VAL A 34 -0.70 -31.77 3.37
C VAL A 34 -0.88 -32.78 4.50
N GLY A 35 -2.04 -32.81 5.14
CA GLY A 35 -2.33 -33.60 6.32
C GLY A 35 -1.78 -32.98 7.61
N TRP A 36 -2.51 -33.18 8.70
CA TRP A 36 -2.24 -32.53 9.98
C TRP A 36 -0.87 -32.85 10.56
N VAL A 37 -0.45 -34.12 10.53
CA VAL A 37 0.84 -34.57 11.10
C VAL A 37 2.00 -33.91 10.35
N ARG A 38 1.99 -33.96 9.02
CA ARG A 38 3.06 -33.37 8.19
C ARG A 38 3.10 -31.85 8.28
N SER A 39 1.95 -31.21 8.42
CA SER A 39 1.88 -29.75 8.65
C SER A 39 2.55 -29.35 9.95
N ILE A 40 2.30 -30.10 11.05
CA ILE A 40 2.97 -29.87 12.34
C ILE A 40 4.48 -30.08 12.21
N GLU A 41 4.92 -31.18 11.59
CA GLU A 41 6.36 -31.44 11.39
C GLU A 41 7.05 -30.32 10.60
N LEU A 42 6.41 -29.80 9.56
CA LEU A 42 6.93 -28.67 8.77
C LEU A 42 7.00 -27.38 9.59
N LEU A 43 5.98 -27.09 10.41
CA LEU A 43 5.93 -25.91 11.26
C LEU A 43 7.00 -25.92 12.38
N TRP A 44 7.42 -27.10 12.86
CA TRP A 44 8.44 -27.22 13.90
C TRP A 44 9.88 -27.31 13.35
N ARG A 45 10.08 -27.21 12.03
CA ARG A 45 11.44 -27.20 11.45
C ARG A 45 12.20 -25.92 11.84
N PRO A 46 13.53 -26.01 12.08
CA PRO A 46 14.35 -24.86 12.42
C PRO A 46 14.23 -23.71 11.40
N ARG A 47 14.15 -24.05 10.11
CA ARG A 47 13.98 -23.05 9.02
C ARG A 47 12.67 -22.24 9.16
N MET A 48 11.59 -22.83 9.67
CA MET A 48 10.34 -22.10 9.89
C MET A 48 10.50 -21.01 10.96
N TRP A 49 11.20 -21.32 12.04
CA TRP A 49 11.48 -20.36 13.12
C TRP A 49 12.45 -19.26 12.65
N GLU A 50 13.41 -19.60 11.82
CA GLU A 50 14.29 -18.62 11.17
C GLU A 50 13.49 -17.65 10.29
N LEU A 51 12.64 -18.15 9.38
CA LEU A 51 11.78 -17.32 8.55
C LEU A 51 10.84 -16.44 9.38
N LEU A 52 10.26 -17.00 10.45
CA LEU A 52 9.39 -16.27 11.36
C LEU A 52 10.13 -15.13 12.06
N SER A 53 11.30 -15.43 12.63
CA SER A 53 12.12 -14.43 13.31
C SER A 53 12.60 -13.34 12.34
N ASN A 54 13.09 -13.70 11.16
CA ASN A 54 13.54 -12.77 10.14
C ASN A 54 12.41 -11.84 9.69
N THR A 55 11.24 -12.40 9.40
CA THR A 55 10.08 -11.64 8.95
C THR A 55 9.57 -10.68 10.03
N LEU A 56 9.42 -11.16 11.27
CA LEU A 56 8.93 -10.35 12.38
C LEU A 56 9.96 -9.28 12.81
N LEU A 57 11.25 -9.62 12.87
CA LEU A 57 12.30 -8.65 13.18
C LEU A 57 12.38 -7.55 12.12
N LEU A 58 12.34 -7.92 10.83
CA LEU A 58 12.30 -6.94 9.75
C LEU A 58 11.10 -6.01 9.90
N MET A 59 9.90 -6.59 10.07
CA MET A 59 8.67 -5.82 10.26
C MET A 59 8.77 -4.84 11.43
N VAL A 60 9.22 -5.32 12.60
CA VAL A 60 9.33 -4.48 13.81
C VAL A 60 10.36 -3.38 13.63
N CYS A 61 11.53 -3.69 13.08
CA CYS A 61 12.60 -2.71 12.86
C CYS A 61 12.20 -1.65 11.84
N VAL A 62 11.73 -2.06 10.64
CA VAL A 62 11.31 -1.13 9.60
C VAL A 62 10.17 -0.24 10.08
N THR A 63 9.17 -0.82 10.75
CA THR A 63 8.05 -0.05 11.30
C THR A 63 8.53 0.95 12.34
N THR A 64 9.36 0.53 13.28
CA THR A 64 9.86 1.38 14.36
C THR A 64 10.68 2.55 13.82
N PHE A 65 11.66 2.27 12.95
CA PHE A 65 12.50 3.31 12.37
C PHE A 65 11.72 4.25 11.46
N SER A 66 10.78 3.74 10.67
CA SER A 66 9.91 4.57 9.82
C SER A 66 9.00 5.49 10.64
N ILE A 67 8.43 5.00 11.74
CA ILE A 67 7.60 5.82 12.63
C ILE A 67 8.43 6.90 13.30
N ILE A 68 9.61 6.58 13.81
CA ILE A 68 10.51 7.55 14.44
C ILE A 68 10.90 8.61 13.41
N LEU A 69 11.41 8.21 12.26
CA LEU A 69 11.86 9.11 11.20
C LEU A 69 10.72 9.99 10.69
N GLY A 70 9.57 9.38 10.35
CA GLY A 70 8.39 10.10 9.86
C GLY A 70 7.82 11.09 10.88
N THR A 71 7.77 10.69 12.17
CA THR A 71 7.28 11.57 13.25
C THR A 71 8.22 12.74 13.49
N VAL A 72 9.54 12.51 13.50
CA VAL A 72 10.55 13.56 13.63
C VAL A 72 10.47 14.54 12.46
N CYS A 73 10.38 14.05 11.23
CA CYS A 73 10.21 14.88 10.04
C CYS A 73 8.93 15.72 10.11
N ALA A 74 7.80 15.11 10.49
CA ALA A 74 6.53 15.82 10.65
C ALA A 74 6.61 16.92 11.70
N PHE A 75 7.18 16.60 12.87
CA PHE A 75 7.32 17.56 13.96
C PHE A 75 8.20 18.74 13.59
N LEU A 76 9.36 18.50 12.98
CA LEU A 76 10.27 19.56 12.56
C LEU A 76 9.65 20.44 11.47
N LEU A 77 9.01 19.84 10.47
CA LEU A 77 8.41 20.57 9.36
C LEU A 77 7.14 21.34 9.76
N GLU A 78 6.34 20.86 10.70
CA GLU A 78 5.09 21.54 11.06
C GLU A 78 5.30 22.57 12.19
N ARG A 79 6.26 22.38 13.10
CA ARG A 79 6.46 23.21 14.28
C ARG A 79 7.52 24.31 14.12
N TYR A 80 8.42 24.19 13.15
CA TYR A 80 9.52 25.14 12.98
C TYR A 80 9.54 25.76 11.59
N ARG A 81 10.08 26.97 11.52
CA ARG A 81 10.36 27.70 10.29
C ARG A 81 11.87 27.77 10.08
N PHE A 82 12.33 27.34 8.91
CA PHE A 82 13.71 27.39 8.46
C PHE A 82 13.77 27.49 6.95
N TRP A 83 14.92 27.84 6.41
CA TRP A 83 15.12 28.01 4.98
C TRP A 83 14.95 26.68 4.25
N GLY A 84 14.24 26.70 3.11
CA GLY A 84 13.96 25.49 2.32
C GLY A 84 12.80 24.62 2.84
N LYS A 85 12.11 25.00 3.95
CA LYS A 85 10.97 24.22 4.49
C LYS A 85 9.94 23.79 3.44
N PRO A 86 9.45 24.66 2.52
CA PRO A 86 8.46 24.25 1.51
C PRO A 86 8.97 23.17 0.56
N PHE A 87 10.27 23.22 0.24
CA PHE A 87 10.92 22.18 -0.55
C PHE A 87 10.94 20.85 0.22
N PHE A 88 11.41 20.84 1.47
CA PHE A 88 11.49 19.61 2.26
C PHE A 88 10.11 19.01 2.59
N GLN A 89 9.07 19.83 2.74
CA GLN A 89 7.70 19.31 2.90
C GLN A 89 7.28 18.41 1.73
N VAL A 90 7.69 18.78 0.53
CA VAL A 90 7.43 17.96 -0.68
C VAL A 90 8.43 16.82 -0.79
N ALA A 91 9.72 17.11 -0.61
CA ALA A 91 10.80 16.14 -0.75
C ALA A 91 10.61 14.89 0.14
N MET A 92 10.09 15.08 1.38
CA MET A 92 9.82 13.96 2.29
C MET A 92 8.60 13.10 1.87
N THR A 93 7.85 13.48 0.84
CA THR A 93 6.78 12.63 0.28
C THR A 93 7.22 11.87 -0.97
N LEU A 94 8.27 12.33 -1.63
CA LEU A 94 8.73 11.77 -2.91
C LEU A 94 9.22 10.32 -2.84
N PRO A 95 9.75 9.77 -1.72
CA PRO A 95 10.13 8.36 -1.68
C PRO A 95 8.96 7.41 -2.00
N LEU A 96 7.70 7.81 -1.79
CA LEU A 96 6.53 7.04 -2.22
C LEU A 96 6.37 6.91 -3.75
N CYS A 97 7.06 7.81 -4.50
CA CYS A 97 7.07 7.73 -5.96
C CYS A 97 7.97 6.62 -6.48
N ILE A 98 8.90 6.12 -5.66
CA ILE A 98 9.85 5.08 -6.04
C ILE A 98 9.34 3.77 -5.44
N PRO A 99 9.01 2.74 -6.25
CA PRO A 99 8.72 1.42 -5.72
C PRO A 99 9.88 0.90 -4.86
N ALA A 100 9.58 0.21 -3.76
CA ALA A 100 10.62 -0.24 -2.83
C ALA A 100 11.68 -1.12 -3.50
N PHE A 101 11.26 -2.03 -4.39
CA PHE A 101 12.18 -2.88 -5.13
C PHE A 101 13.08 -2.08 -6.11
N VAL A 102 12.60 -0.97 -6.69
CA VAL A 102 13.43 -0.07 -7.51
C VAL A 102 14.46 0.64 -6.65
N SER A 103 14.10 1.08 -5.44
CA SER A 103 15.08 1.62 -4.49
C SER A 103 16.15 0.60 -4.15
N CYS A 104 15.75 -0.65 -3.86
CA CYS A 104 16.70 -1.74 -3.56
C CYS A 104 17.63 -2.03 -4.74
N PHE A 105 17.09 -2.09 -5.95
CA PHE A 105 17.86 -2.21 -7.18
C PHE A 105 18.95 -1.13 -7.29
N THR A 106 18.59 0.13 -7.11
CA THR A 106 19.54 1.23 -7.24
C THR A 106 20.62 1.22 -6.16
N TRP A 107 20.29 0.82 -4.94
CA TRP A 107 21.26 0.67 -3.87
C TRP A 107 22.21 -0.51 -4.06
N ILE A 108 21.72 -1.69 -4.48
CA ILE A 108 22.57 -2.85 -4.72
C ILE A 108 23.49 -2.62 -5.92
N SER A 109 23.03 -1.89 -6.93
CA SER A 109 23.87 -1.51 -8.08
C SER A 109 24.98 -0.51 -7.73
N LEU A 110 24.85 0.22 -6.60
CA LEU A 110 25.91 1.07 -6.06
C LEU A 110 26.91 0.25 -5.23
N THR A 111 26.42 -0.64 -4.36
CA THR A 111 27.25 -1.47 -3.50
C THR A 111 26.52 -2.71 -3.03
N PHE A 112 27.17 -3.86 -3.11
CA PHE A 112 26.65 -5.12 -2.55
C PHE A 112 26.64 -5.16 -1.01
N SER A 113 27.30 -4.20 -0.35
CA SER A 113 27.36 -4.13 1.12
C SER A 113 25.99 -3.88 1.77
N VAL A 114 24.96 -3.53 0.97
CA VAL A 114 23.58 -3.34 1.44
C VAL A 114 22.76 -4.64 1.47
N GLU A 115 23.31 -5.75 1.01
CA GLU A 115 22.63 -7.05 1.13
C GLU A 115 22.40 -7.46 2.59
N GLY A 116 21.34 -8.22 2.81
CA GLY A 116 21.00 -8.76 4.12
C GLY A 116 20.21 -7.79 5.02
N PHE A 117 20.21 -8.09 6.32
CA PHE A 117 19.28 -7.51 7.28
C PHE A 117 19.34 -5.98 7.41
N TRP A 118 20.53 -5.42 7.66
CA TRP A 118 20.67 -3.98 7.93
C TRP A 118 20.41 -3.09 6.72
N GLY A 119 20.83 -3.53 5.54
CA GLY A 119 20.55 -2.80 4.30
C GLY A 119 19.08 -2.83 3.96
N THR A 120 18.43 -3.99 4.15
CA THR A 120 16.98 -4.12 3.96
C THR A 120 16.22 -3.19 4.90
N ILE A 121 16.56 -3.14 6.19
CA ILE A 121 15.95 -2.19 7.14
C ILE A 121 16.17 -0.75 6.68
N GLY A 122 17.40 -0.38 6.33
CA GLY A 122 17.74 1.00 5.96
C GLY A 122 16.95 1.47 4.74
N ILE A 123 16.97 0.70 3.64
CA ILE A 123 16.34 1.07 2.39
C ILE A 123 14.81 1.05 2.51
N MET A 124 14.23 0.02 3.14
CA MET A 124 12.78 -0.02 3.36
C MET A 124 12.30 1.09 4.32
N THR A 125 13.09 1.44 5.34
CA THR A 125 12.79 2.60 6.21
C THR A 125 12.74 3.89 5.40
N LEU A 126 13.74 4.12 4.52
CA LEU A 126 13.79 5.29 3.63
C LEU A 126 12.64 5.31 2.60
N SER A 127 12.10 4.15 2.22
CA SER A 127 10.96 4.05 1.32
C SER A 127 9.61 4.26 2.04
N TYR A 128 9.48 3.82 3.30
CA TYR A 128 8.19 3.77 3.99
C TYR A 128 7.97 4.84 5.06
N PHE A 129 9.00 5.58 5.52
CA PHE A 129 8.78 6.64 6.51
C PHE A 129 7.75 7.70 6.09
N PRO A 130 7.52 8.01 4.79
CA PRO A 130 6.50 8.98 4.42
C PRO A 130 5.07 8.52 4.76
N LEU A 131 4.84 7.20 4.91
CA LEU A 131 3.56 6.64 5.37
C LEU A 131 3.26 7.00 6.83
N ALA A 132 4.29 7.31 7.62
CA ALA A 132 4.15 7.88 8.96
C ALA A 132 4.15 9.41 8.93
N TYR A 133 5.02 10.01 8.10
CA TYR A 133 5.14 11.47 7.98
C TYR A 133 3.81 12.13 7.62
N LEU A 134 3.11 11.64 6.61
CA LEU A 134 1.89 12.27 6.09
C LEU A 134 0.73 12.32 7.12
N PRO A 135 0.32 11.22 7.77
CA PRO A 135 -0.76 11.26 8.77
C PRO A 135 -0.39 12.07 10.01
N VAL A 136 0.87 11.97 10.46
CA VAL A 136 1.33 12.72 11.62
C VAL A 136 1.40 14.22 11.32
N ALA A 137 1.91 14.63 10.15
CA ALA A 137 1.93 16.03 9.71
C ALA A 137 0.51 16.59 9.57
N ALA A 138 -0.41 15.85 8.97
CA ALA A 138 -1.82 16.26 8.84
C ALA A 138 -2.48 16.44 10.22
N THR A 139 -2.18 15.57 11.17
CA THR A 139 -2.68 15.70 12.54
C THR A 139 -2.07 16.92 13.24
N LEU A 140 -0.76 17.12 13.16
CA LEU A 140 -0.07 18.28 13.76
C LEU A 140 -0.59 19.62 13.25
N LYS A 141 -0.97 19.72 11.98
CA LYS A 141 -1.59 20.92 11.38
C LYS A 141 -2.96 21.25 11.97
N ARG A 142 -3.73 20.23 12.36
CA ARG A 142 -5.10 20.36 12.89
C ARG A 142 -5.15 20.47 14.41
N LEU A 143 -4.03 20.31 15.11
CA LEU A 143 -3.98 20.40 16.57
C LEU A 143 -4.29 21.80 17.03
N ASP A 144 -5.19 21.93 18.03
CA ASP A 144 -5.51 23.18 18.69
C ASP A 144 -4.36 23.58 19.63
N ARG A 145 -3.91 24.81 19.48
CA ARG A 145 -2.90 25.43 20.32
C ARG A 145 -3.31 25.56 21.79
N SER A 146 -4.62 25.66 22.07
CA SER A 146 -5.14 25.89 23.42
C SER A 146 -4.68 24.84 24.42
N LEU A 147 -4.60 23.56 24.03
CA LEU A 147 -4.18 22.47 24.91
C LEU A 147 -2.70 22.59 25.30
N GLU A 148 -1.85 23.06 24.38
CA GLU A 148 -0.44 23.28 24.66
C GLU A 148 -0.26 24.50 25.58
N GLU A 149 -1.01 25.59 25.34
CA GLU A 149 -0.99 26.80 26.17
C GLU A 149 -1.50 26.51 27.58
N VAL A 150 -2.57 25.77 27.76
CA VAL A 150 -3.06 25.34 29.07
C VAL A 150 -2.01 24.50 29.81
N SER A 151 -1.36 23.56 29.12
CA SER A 151 -0.29 22.75 29.74
C SER A 151 0.89 23.58 30.19
N LEU A 152 1.30 24.58 29.39
CA LEU A 152 2.40 25.51 29.74
C LEU A 152 2.01 26.48 30.86
N SER A 153 0.76 26.99 30.88
CA SER A 153 0.24 27.85 31.93
C SER A 153 0.13 27.15 33.29
N LEU A 154 -0.06 25.82 33.28
CA LEU A 154 -0.02 24.95 34.45
C LEU A 154 1.42 24.64 34.91
N GLY A 155 2.44 25.33 34.38
CA GLY A 155 3.85 25.20 34.78
C GLY A 155 4.54 23.94 34.23
N LYS A 156 3.94 23.21 33.28
CA LYS A 156 4.60 22.05 32.67
C LYS A 156 5.73 22.48 31.75
N SER A 157 6.85 21.76 31.79
CA SER A 157 7.96 21.97 30.85
C SER A 157 7.51 21.60 29.40
N ARG A 158 8.18 22.15 28.38
CA ARG A 158 7.91 21.84 26.96
C ARG A 158 7.98 20.34 26.67
N ARG A 159 8.89 19.61 27.32
CA ARG A 159 9.02 18.16 27.18
C ARG A 159 7.79 17.45 27.75
N ASN A 160 7.33 17.85 28.91
CA ASN A 160 6.13 17.29 29.54
C ASN A 160 4.87 17.65 28.74
N THR A 161 4.77 18.88 28.23
CA THR A 161 3.66 19.29 27.35
C THR A 161 3.62 18.43 26.08
N PHE A 162 4.77 18.11 25.49
CA PHE A 162 4.80 17.19 24.36
C PHE A 162 4.21 15.81 24.72
N TRP A 163 4.67 15.20 25.80
CA TRP A 163 4.24 13.84 26.17
C TRP A 163 2.80 13.75 26.70
N TYR A 164 2.31 14.77 27.40
CA TYR A 164 0.98 14.76 28.03
C TYR A 164 -0.11 15.45 27.21
N ALA A 165 0.22 16.42 26.36
CA ALA A 165 -0.77 17.16 25.60
C ALA A 165 -0.72 16.87 24.08
N ILE A 166 0.47 16.79 23.46
CA ILE A 166 0.61 16.61 22.01
C ILE A 166 0.62 15.14 21.61
N PHE A 167 1.51 14.34 22.19
CA PHE A 167 1.70 12.92 21.82
C PHE A 167 0.42 12.08 21.93
N PRO A 168 -0.45 12.22 22.95
CA PRO A 168 -1.70 11.48 23.00
C PRO A 168 -2.62 11.72 21.80
N GLN A 169 -2.59 12.93 21.22
CA GLN A 169 -3.38 13.26 20.04
C GLN A 169 -2.77 12.73 18.75
N LEU A 170 -1.49 12.41 18.74
CA LEU A 170 -0.81 11.75 17.62
C LEU A 170 -1.00 10.24 17.61
N LYS A 171 -1.38 9.63 18.74
CA LYS A 171 -1.53 8.16 18.85
C LYS A 171 -2.39 7.53 17.74
N PRO A 172 -3.55 8.11 17.33
CA PRO A 172 -4.34 7.52 16.25
C PRO A 172 -3.61 7.55 14.90
N ALA A 173 -2.91 8.64 14.59
CA ALA A 173 -2.14 8.76 13.36
C ALA A 173 -0.94 7.83 13.35
N ILE A 174 -0.23 7.73 14.48
CA ILE A 174 0.89 6.80 14.65
C ILE A 174 0.40 5.35 14.56
N GLY A 175 -0.70 5.00 15.23
CA GLY A 175 -1.27 3.65 15.22
C GLY A 175 -1.67 3.19 13.81
N SER A 176 -2.33 4.05 13.04
CA SER A 176 -2.67 3.74 11.64
C SER A 176 -1.42 3.61 10.76
N SER A 177 -0.38 4.39 11.01
CA SER A 177 0.89 4.29 10.30
C SER A 177 1.65 3.00 10.65
N ILE A 178 1.64 2.59 11.93
CA ILE A 178 2.23 1.30 12.37
C ILE A 178 1.60 0.16 11.58
N LEU A 179 0.27 0.08 11.55
CA LEU A 179 -0.43 -0.98 10.82
C LEU A 179 -0.06 -0.98 9.34
N LEU A 180 -0.13 0.20 8.71
CA LEU A 180 0.13 0.33 7.28
C LEU A 180 1.56 -0.09 6.92
N ILE A 181 2.58 0.38 7.67
CA ILE A 181 3.98 0.04 7.41
C ILE A 181 4.25 -1.43 7.72
N ALA A 182 3.71 -1.97 8.83
CA ALA A 182 3.87 -3.36 9.20
C ALA A 182 3.31 -4.30 8.13
N LEU A 183 2.09 -4.04 7.63
CA LEU A 183 1.50 -4.85 6.57
C LEU A 183 2.28 -4.72 5.25
N HIS A 184 2.70 -3.51 4.85
CA HIS A 184 3.53 -3.34 3.65
C HIS A 184 4.84 -4.12 3.76
N THR A 185 5.49 -4.11 4.93
CA THR A 185 6.74 -4.86 5.15
C THR A 185 6.52 -6.37 5.11
N LEU A 186 5.43 -6.88 5.68
CA LEU A 186 5.11 -8.32 5.69
C LEU A 186 4.80 -8.89 4.32
N VAL A 187 4.17 -8.11 3.45
CA VAL A 187 3.77 -8.56 2.10
C VAL A 187 4.82 -8.24 1.03
N GLU A 188 5.87 -7.49 1.40
CA GLU A 188 6.91 -7.10 0.47
C GLU A 188 7.74 -8.31 0.02
N PHE A 189 7.85 -8.47 -1.29
CA PHE A 189 8.63 -9.54 -1.92
C PHE A 189 9.83 -8.99 -2.70
N GLY A 190 9.59 -8.02 -3.58
CA GLY A 190 10.60 -7.55 -4.51
C GLY A 190 11.83 -6.95 -3.83
N ALA A 191 11.62 -6.12 -2.81
CA ALA A 191 12.71 -5.49 -2.06
C ALA A 191 13.56 -6.52 -1.30
N VAL A 192 12.91 -7.43 -0.57
CA VAL A 192 13.63 -8.44 0.23
C VAL A 192 14.31 -9.49 -0.65
N SER A 193 13.75 -9.80 -1.83
CA SER A 193 14.35 -10.70 -2.82
C SER A 193 15.64 -10.11 -3.41
N ILE A 194 15.60 -8.86 -3.87
CA ILE A 194 16.76 -8.16 -4.44
C ILE A 194 17.90 -8.01 -3.42
N LEU A 195 17.56 -7.77 -2.14
CA LEU A 195 18.56 -7.61 -1.08
C LEU A 195 18.99 -8.93 -0.42
N ASN A 196 18.63 -10.06 -1.01
CA ASN A 196 18.98 -11.41 -0.54
C ASN A 196 18.63 -11.66 0.95
N TYR A 197 17.51 -11.09 1.43
CA TYR A 197 17.06 -11.29 2.78
C TYR A 197 15.88 -12.27 2.85
N GLN A 198 16.08 -13.40 3.53
CA GLN A 198 15.11 -14.50 3.59
C GLN A 198 13.94 -14.16 4.54
N THR A 199 12.73 -14.10 3.97
CA THR A 199 11.46 -13.87 4.66
C THR A 199 10.43 -14.91 4.21
N PHE A 200 9.23 -14.90 4.79
CA PHE A 200 8.14 -15.77 4.31
C PHE A 200 7.83 -15.56 2.83
N THR A 201 7.81 -14.32 2.33
CA THR A 201 7.49 -14.01 0.93
C THR A 201 8.52 -14.60 -0.04
N THR A 202 9.80 -14.48 0.27
CA THR A 202 10.88 -15.08 -0.54
C THR A 202 10.84 -16.60 -0.48
N ALA A 203 10.58 -17.17 0.69
CA ALA A 203 10.49 -18.62 0.87
C ALA A 203 9.27 -19.22 0.13
N ILE A 204 8.11 -18.55 0.17
CA ILE A 204 6.93 -18.96 -0.60
C ILE A 204 7.24 -19.01 -2.09
N PHE A 205 7.88 -17.95 -2.60
CA PHE A 205 8.26 -17.88 -4.01
C PHE A 205 9.27 -18.99 -4.39
N GLN A 206 10.32 -19.21 -3.58
CA GLN A 206 11.32 -20.23 -3.81
C GLN A 206 10.72 -21.66 -3.79
N GLU A 207 9.84 -21.97 -2.84
CA GLU A 207 9.17 -23.27 -2.76
C GLU A 207 8.25 -23.51 -3.97
N TYR A 208 7.60 -22.47 -4.46
CA TYR A 208 6.70 -22.56 -5.62
C TYR A 208 7.48 -22.66 -6.94
N GLU A 209 8.35 -21.69 -7.24
CA GLU A 209 9.02 -21.55 -8.55
C GLU A 209 10.23 -22.47 -8.72
N MET A 210 11.03 -22.63 -7.67
CA MET A 210 12.30 -23.37 -7.77
C MET A 210 12.18 -24.82 -7.30
N ALA A 211 11.47 -25.05 -6.19
CA ALA A 211 11.34 -26.40 -5.63
C ALA A 211 10.10 -27.14 -6.13
N PHE A 212 9.20 -26.49 -6.87
CA PHE A 212 7.91 -27.05 -7.34
C PHE A 212 7.10 -27.70 -6.23
N ASN A 213 7.25 -27.20 -5.00
CA ASN A 213 6.62 -27.75 -3.79
C ASN A 213 5.42 -26.89 -3.37
N ASN A 214 4.35 -27.01 -4.13
CA ASN A 214 3.12 -26.25 -3.91
C ASN A 214 2.52 -26.42 -2.50
N ASN A 215 2.73 -27.56 -1.87
CA ASN A 215 2.19 -27.85 -0.54
C ASN A 215 2.93 -27.05 0.54
N THR A 216 4.26 -26.99 0.50
CA THR A 216 5.05 -26.18 1.43
C THR A 216 4.81 -24.69 1.20
N ALA A 217 4.76 -24.24 -0.06
CA ALA A 217 4.43 -22.85 -0.38
C ALA A 217 3.06 -22.43 0.18
N ALA A 218 2.05 -23.30 0.07
CA ALA A 218 0.72 -23.04 0.63
C ALA A 218 0.71 -22.98 2.16
N LEU A 219 1.47 -23.87 2.83
CA LEU A 219 1.59 -23.85 4.29
C LEU A 219 2.29 -22.58 4.79
N LEU A 220 3.38 -22.17 4.14
CA LEU A 220 4.06 -20.89 4.44
C LEU A 220 3.11 -19.71 4.23
N SER A 221 2.30 -19.76 3.15
CA SER A 221 1.26 -18.76 2.86
C SER A 221 0.21 -18.69 3.96
N ALA A 222 -0.21 -19.85 4.50
CA ALA A 222 -1.16 -19.92 5.62
C ALA A 222 -0.59 -19.24 6.88
N VAL A 223 0.66 -19.52 7.23
CA VAL A 223 1.33 -18.89 8.37
C VAL A 223 1.41 -17.38 8.20
N LEU A 224 1.86 -16.91 7.04
CA LEU A 224 1.97 -15.48 6.77
C LEU A 224 0.59 -14.79 6.82
N MET A 225 -0.45 -15.43 6.27
CA MET A 225 -1.83 -14.95 6.36
C MET A 225 -2.31 -14.81 7.81
N VAL A 226 -2.02 -15.81 8.67
CA VAL A 226 -2.36 -15.74 10.09
C VAL A 226 -1.65 -14.59 10.78
N ILE A 227 -0.35 -14.37 10.49
CA ILE A 227 0.41 -13.24 11.05
C ILE A 227 -0.22 -11.92 10.64
N CYS A 228 -0.51 -11.73 9.35
CA CYS A 228 -1.17 -10.52 8.86
C CYS A 228 -2.55 -10.30 9.50
N ALA A 229 -3.35 -11.36 9.61
CA ALA A 229 -4.65 -11.30 10.27
C ALA A 229 -4.54 -10.91 11.74
N LEU A 230 -3.60 -11.48 12.49
CA LEU A 230 -3.36 -11.14 13.91
C LEU A 230 -3.00 -9.66 14.09
N ILE A 231 -2.22 -9.09 13.18
CA ILE A 231 -1.83 -7.67 13.23
C ILE A 231 -3.06 -6.78 12.96
N VAL A 232 -3.88 -7.12 11.95
CA VAL A 232 -5.12 -6.36 11.64
C VAL A 232 -6.12 -6.47 12.79
N PHE A 233 -6.35 -7.66 13.34
CA PHE A 233 -7.25 -7.84 14.48
C PHE A 233 -6.72 -7.15 15.74
N GLY A 234 -5.40 -7.20 15.97
CA GLY A 234 -4.75 -6.47 17.06
C GLY A 234 -5.03 -4.97 16.95
N GLU A 235 -4.87 -4.38 15.76
CA GLU A 235 -5.16 -2.95 15.54
C GLU A 235 -6.62 -2.61 15.81
N ILE A 236 -7.56 -3.41 15.28
CA ILE A 236 -8.99 -3.19 15.51
C ILE A 236 -9.31 -3.22 17.02
N PHE A 237 -8.70 -4.15 17.76
CA PHE A 237 -8.88 -4.26 19.20
C PHE A 237 -8.31 -3.06 19.96
N PHE A 238 -7.09 -2.61 19.62
CA PHE A 238 -6.45 -1.45 20.26
C PHE A 238 -7.05 -0.11 19.83
N ARG A 239 -7.61 -0.01 18.61
CA ARG A 239 -8.32 1.18 18.12
C ARG A 239 -9.72 1.34 18.74
N GLY A 240 -10.31 0.25 19.24
CA GLY A 240 -11.65 0.23 19.82
C GLY A 240 -11.83 1.26 20.93
N GLN A 241 -12.71 2.27 20.68
CA GLN A 241 -13.15 3.36 21.58
C GLN A 241 -12.34 4.67 21.60
N GLN A 242 -11.42 4.93 20.72
CA GLN A 242 -10.95 6.31 20.60
C GLN A 242 -11.97 7.15 19.82
N ILE A 243 -13.03 7.57 20.51
CA ILE A 243 -13.88 8.67 20.08
C ILE A 243 -12.94 9.87 19.99
N LEU A 244 -12.69 10.33 18.76
CA LEU A 244 -12.10 11.63 18.53
C LEU A 244 -13.05 12.65 19.16
N TYR A 245 -12.77 13.03 20.39
CA TYR A 245 -13.39 14.20 20.98
C TYR A 245 -12.96 15.42 20.18
N ASN A 246 -13.70 15.74 19.13
CA ASN A 246 -13.71 17.08 18.60
C ASN A 246 -14.35 17.96 19.68
N SER A 247 -13.53 18.30 20.68
CA SER A 247 -13.91 19.20 21.76
C SER A 247 -13.96 20.60 21.18
N GLY A 248 -15.10 20.97 20.62
CA GLY A 248 -15.41 22.37 20.35
C GLY A 248 -15.73 22.67 18.88
N LYS A 249 -16.93 23.21 18.68
CA LYS A 249 -17.35 23.94 17.47
C LYS A 249 -16.62 25.31 17.35
N GLY A 250 -15.39 25.43 17.86
CA GLY A 250 -14.59 26.64 17.81
C GLY A 250 -13.61 26.63 16.63
N VAL A 251 -13.28 27.82 16.14
CA VAL A 251 -12.24 28.03 15.13
C VAL A 251 -10.91 27.54 15.71
N THR A 252 -10.32 26.48 15.11
CA THR A 252 -9.01 25.97 15.50
C THR A 252 -7.96 27.07 15.31
N ARG A 253 -7.26 27.44 16.39
CA ARG A 253 -6.17 28.42 16.32
C ARG A 253 -4.91 27.71 15.84
N PRO A 254 -4.38 28.04 14.63
CA PRO A 254 -3.18 27.41 14.12
C PRO A 254 -1.97 27.69 15.02
N TYR A 255 -1.11 26.70 15.14
CA TYR A 255 0.10 26.82 15.95
C TYR A 255 1.09 27.84 15.33
N PRO A 256 1.64 28.80 16.10
CA PRO A 256 2.66 29.71 15.58
C PRO A 256 3.96 28.95 15.32
N VAL A 257 4.39 28.98 14.08
CA VAL A 257 5.64 28.35 13.65
C VAL A 257 6.82 29.12 14.25
N LYS A 258 7.68 28.45 15.01
CA LYS A 258 8.86 29.07 15.70
C LYS A 258 10.05 29.12 14.74
N ASN A 259 10.72 30.26 14.69
CA ASN A 259 11.99 30.38 13.96
C ASN A 259 13.10 29.61 14.69
N LEU A 260 13.87 28.82 13.94
CA LEU A 260 15.08 28.18 14.45
C LEU A 260 16.23 29.17 14.50
N THR A 261 17.11 29.05 15.50
CA THR A 261 18.41 29.76 15.53
C THR A 261 19.31 29.26 14.40
N ALA A 262 20.22 30.06 13.91
CA ALA A 262 21.06 29.74 12.75
C ALA A 262 21.72 28.34 12.82
N GLY A 263 22.33 27.98 13.95
CA GLY A 263 22.95 26.65 14.13
C GLY A 263 21.95 25.50 14.09
N LYS A 264 20.75 25.64 14.68
CA LYS A 264 19.70 24.65 14.64
C LYS A 264 19.08 24.55 13.24
N GLN A 265 19.00 25.68 12.53
CA GLN A 265 18.55 25.70 11.14
C GLN A 265 19.51 24.92 10.23
N PHE A 266 20.81 25.12 10.39
CA PHE A 266 21.84 24.38 9.65
C PHE A 266 21.74 22.87 9.89
N LEU A 267 21.60 22.45 11.16
CA LEU A 267 21.41 21.04 11.50
C LEU A 267 20.13 20.45 10.90
N ALA A 268 19.02 21.21 10.91
CA ALA A 268 17.77 20.76 10.30
C ALA A 268 17.91 20.59 8.78
N ILE A 269 18.58 21.53 8.10
CA ILE A 269 18.83 21.44 6.66
C ILE A 269 19.70 20.22 6.34
N ILE A 270 20.79 19.98 7.07
CA ILE A 270 21.64 18.80 6.87
C ILE A 270 20.81 17.53 7.07
N PHE A 271 20.03 17.44 8.14
CA PHE A 271 19.18 16.28 8.42
C PHE A 271 18.23 15.96 7.26
N PHE A 272 17.48 16.96 6.79
CA PHE A 272 16.56 16.75 5.67
C PHE A 272 17.27 16.49 4.35
N LEU A 273 18.39 17.13 4.10
CA LEU A 273 19.21 16.91 2.92
C LEU A 273 19.77 15.49 2.89
N THR A 274 20.25 14.98 4.04
CA THR A 274 20.74 13.60 4.16
C THR A 274 19.61 12.60 3.83
N ILE A 275 18.43 12.76 4.43
CA ILE A 275 17.30 11.88 4.13
C ILE A 275 16.93 11.97 2.64
N PHE A 276 16.86 13.16 2.07
CA PHE A 276 16.56 13.37 0.66
C PHE A 276 17.59 12.70 -0.25
N LEU A 277 18.89 12.88 0.02
CA LEU A 277 19.95 12.25 -0.77
C LEU A 277 19.92 10.73 -0.69
N LEU A 278 19.71 10.16 0.50
CA LEU A 278 19.67 8.72 0.67
C LEU A 278 18.39 8.09 0.07
N SER A 279 17.24 8.74 0.22
CA SER A 279 15.95 8.16 -0.22
C SER A 279 15.62 8.41 -1.70
N ILE A 280 16.14 9.48 -2.29
CA ILE A 280 15.83 9.91 -3.67
C ILE A 280 17.10 10.15 -4.46
N GLY A 281 18.09 10.82 -3.86
CA GLY A 281 19.33 11.20 -4.54
C GLY A 281 20.08 9.98 -5.05
N VAL A 282 20.29 8.97 -4.21
CA VAL A 282 20.95 7.71 -4.62
C VAL A 282 20.18 7.01 -5.74
N PRO A 283 18.86 6.74 -5.61
CA PRO A 283 18.07 6.17 -6.70
C PRO A 283 18.20 6.94 -8.01
N LEU A 284 18.05 8.27 -7.97
CA LEU A 284 18.14 9.10 -9.19
C LEU A 284 19.55 9.07 -9.80
N ILE A 285 20.59 9.23 -9.00
CA ILE A 285 21.98 9.23 -9.46
C ILE A 285 22.32 7.88 -10.12
N MET A 286 21.90 6.77 -9.50
CA MET A 286 22.19 5.44 -10.03
C MET A 286 21.41 5.15 -11.32
N LEU A 287 20.13 5.56 -11.41
CA LEU A 287 19.37 5.43 -12.65
C LEU A 287 20.01 6.27 -13.78
N ILE A 288 20.43 7.49 -13.49
CA ILE A 288 21.15 8.34 -14.46
C ILE A 288 22.48 7.68 -14.85
N HIS A 289 23.26 7.22 -13.87
CA HIS A 289 24.55 6.55 -14.12
C HIS A 289 24.40 5.36 -15.09
N TRP A 290 23.50 4.42 -14.79
CA TRP A 290 23.28 3.24 -15.62
C TRP A 290 22.69 3.56 -16.99
N MET A 291 21.92 4.64 -17.11
CA MET A 291 21.42 5.09 -18.40
C MET A 291 22.57 5.55 -19.35
N PHE A 292 23.61 6.18 -18.80
CA PHE A 292 24.75 6.63 -19.60
C PHE A 292 25.80 5.52 -19.81
N VAL A 293 26.09 4.72 -18.80
CA VAL A 293 27.08 3.62 -18.89
C VAL A 293 26.57 2.51 -19.79
N GLY A 294 25.27 2.18 -19.73
CA GLY A 294 24.67 1.11 -20.52
C GLY A 294 24.68 1.35 -22.03
N THR A 295 24.72 2.61 -22.47
CA THR A 295 24.84 2.93 -23.90
C THR A 295 26.25 2.65 -24.49
N SER A 296 27.23 2.39 -23.62
CA SER A 296 28.62 2.14 -24.03
C SER A 296 28.94 0.65 -24.17
N ILE A 297 28.11 -0.25 -23.63
CA ILE A 297 28.35 -1.70 -23.62
C ILE A 297 27.13 -2.39 -24.23
N GLU A 298 27.23 -2.84 -25.46
CA GLU A 298 26.40 -3.81 -26.24
C GLU A 298 24.89 -4.00 -25.91
N SER A 299 24.33 -3.29 -24.96
CA SER A 299 22.90 -3.31 -24.62
C SER A 299 22.20 -2.08 -25.20
N ALA A 300 22.07 -2.05 -26.53
CA ALA A 300 21.06 -1.18 -27.14
C ALA A 300 19.73 -1.51 -26.49
N VAL A 301 19.12 -0.53 -25.79
CA VAL A 301 17.77 -0.68 -25.25
C VAL A 301 16.90 -1.15 -26.41
N ASP A 302 16.36 -2.36 -26.29
CA ASP A 302 15.36 -2.81 -27.26
C ASP A 302 14.08 -1.99 -27.03
N PHE A 303 13.97 -0.93 -27.83
CA PHE A 303 12.80 -0.05 -27.77
C PHE A 303 11.50 -0.79 -28.08
N SER A 304 11.55 -1.86 -28.89
CA SER A 304 10.38 -2.68 -29.18
C SER A 304 9.89 -3.40 -27.92
N ALA A 305 10.79 -4.12 -27.24
CA ALA A 305 10.49 -4.79 -26.00
C ALA A 305 10.09 -3.82 -24.87
N PHE A 306 10.71 -2.62 -24.83
CA PHE A 306 10.33 -1.58 -23.87
C PHE A 306 8.89 -1.07 -24.11
N PHE A 307 8.53 -0.71 -25.36
CA PHE A 307 7.19 -0.24 -25.67
C PHE A 307 6.14 -1.33 -25.51
N GLU A 308 6.48 -2.58 -25.77
CA GLU A 308 5.61 -3.73 -25.49
C GLU A 308 5.35 -3.85 -24.00
N ALA A 309 6.37 -3.90 -23.15
CA ALA A 309 6.22 -3.99 -21.69
C ALA A 309 5.46 -2.78 -21.12
N PHE A 310 5.68 -1.59 -21.68
CA PHE A 310 4.96 -0.38 -21.31
C PHE A 310 3.47 -0.48 -21.66
N SER A 311 3.14 -0.87 -22.90
CA SER A 311 1.76 -1.02 -23.35
C SER A 311 1.02 -2.12 -22.59
N ASN A 312 1.68 -3.25 -22.32
CA ASN A 312 1.15 -4.33 -21.50
C ASN A 312 0.85 -3.85 -20.08
N SER A 313 1.76 -3.09 -19.46
CA SER A 313 1.54 -2.51 -18.12
C SER A 313 0.35 -1.55 -18.10
N LEU A 314 0.23 -0.67 -19.10
CA LEU A 314 -0.91 0.24 -19.23
C LEU A 314 -2.23 -0.51 -19.40
N LEU A 315 -2.25 -1.51 -20.26
CA LEU A 315 -3.45 -2.29 -20.58
C LEU A 315 -3.93 -3.09 -19.35
N VAL A 316 -3.03 -3.87 -18.72
CA VAL A 316 -3.39 -4.71 -17.58
C VAL A 316 -3.79 -3.85 -16.38
N SER A 317 -3.03 -2.77 -16.10
CA SER A 317 -3.37 -1.85 -15.00
C SER A 317 -4.65 -1.07 -15.28
N GLY A 318 -4.89 -0.67 -16.53
CA GLY A 318 -6.12 0.03 -16.93
C GLY A 318 -7.36 -0.86 -16.80
N LEU A 319 -7.29 -2.10 -17.29
CA LEU A 319 -8.36 -3.09 -17.16
C LEU A 319 -8.59 -3.47 -15.68
N GLY A 320 -7.50 -3.70 -14.93
CA GLY A 320 -7.55 -4.01 -13.51
C GLY A 320 -8.19 -2.88 -12.68
N ALA A 321 -7.78 -1.64 -12.91
CA ALA A 321 -8.37 -0.47 -12.24
C ALA A 321 -9.84 -0.28 -12.63
N GLY A 322 -10.18 -0.46 -13.90
CA GLY A 322 -11.55 -0.38 -14.41
C GLY A 322 -12.45 -1.42 -13.73
N LEU A 323 -12.05 -2.69 -13.73
CA LEU A 323 -12.78 -3.76 -13.08
C LEU A 323 -12.92 -3.51 -11.58
N THR A 324 -11.83 -3.11 -10.91
CA THR A 324 -11.83 -2.84 -9.47
C THR A 324 -12.83 -1.74 -9.10
N VAL A 325 -12.82 -0.62 -9.81
CA VAL A 325 -13.74 0.50 -9.56
C VAL A 325 -15.19 0.13 -9.88
N LEU A 326 -15.42 -0.56 -11.01
CA LEU A 326 -16.76 -1.04 -11.38
C LEU A 326 -17.34 -1.99 -10.31
N CYS A 327 -16.56 -2.90 -9.78
CA CYS A 327 -16.98 -3.82 -8.71
C CYS A 327 -17.11 -3.11 -7.35
N ALA A 328 -16.28 -2.11 -7.06
CA ALA A 328 -16.35 -1.36 -5.80
C ALA A 328 -17.61 -0.48 -5.70
N LEU A 329 -18.11 0.06 -6.81
CA LEU A 329 -19.29 0.94 -6.83
C LEU A 329 -20.52 0.30 -6.19
N PRO A 330 -21.03 -0.89 -6.62
CA PRO A 330 -22.21 -1.51 -6.02
C PRO A 330 -21.96 -1.94 -4.56
N LEU A 331 -20.74 -2.38 -4.23
CA LEU A 331 -20.36 -2.74 -2.87
C LEU A 331 -20.48 -1.55 -1.93
N VAL A 332 -19.85 -0.42 -2.27
CA VAL A 332 -19.88 0.81 -1.47
C VAL A 332 -21.30 1.37 -1.39
N TRP A 333 -22.03 1.41 -2.51
CA TRP A 333 -23.38 1.93 -2.52
C TRP A 333 -24.30 1.09 -1.61
N SER A 334 -24.19 -0.25 -1.68
CA SER A 334 -24.97 -1.14 -0.83
C SER A 334 -24.63 -0.97 0.65
N ALA A 335 -23.36 -0.87 1.01
CA ALA A 335 -22.92 -0.74 2.39
C ALA A 335 -23.31 0.59 3.03
N VAL A 336 -23.24 1.69 2.28
CA VAL A 336 -23.56 3.04 2.79
C VAL A 336 -25.07 3.27 2.88
N ARG A 337 -25.86 2.81 1.89
CA ARG A 337 -27.29 3.13 1.79
C ARG A 337 -28.22 2.10 2.43
N TYR A 338 -27.85 0.81 2.47
CA TYR A 338 -28.76 -0.26 2.91
C TYR A 338 -28.44 -0.87 4.27
N ARG A 339 -27.22 -0.80 4.77
CA ARG A 339 -26.76 -1.24 6.11
C ARG A 339 -27.42 -2.52 6.67
N SER A 340 -27.66 -3.53 5.81
CA SER A 340 -28.11 -4.85 6.27
C SER A 340 -26.94 -5.65 6.84
N ARG A 341 -27.22 -6.73 7.60
CA ARG A 341 -26.16 -7.62 8.10
C ARG A 341 -25.30 -8.17 6.97
N LEU A 342 -25.93 -8.58 5.85
CA LEU A 342 -25.25 -9.11 4.69
C LEU A 342 -24.33 -8.06 4.04
N THR A 343 -24.82 -6.84 3.79
CA THR A 343 -24.01 -5.78 3.17
C THR A 343 -22.82 -5.39 4.02
N VAL A 344 -22.97 -5.39 5.35
CA VAL A 344 -21.85 -5.10 6.28
C VAL A 344 -20.77 -6.21 6.24
N TRP A 345 -21.16 -7.48 6.17
CA TRP A 345 -20.21 -8.59 6.07
C TRP A 345 -19.48 -8.61 4.72
N ILE A 346 -20.24 -8.46 3.62
CA ILE A 346 -19.67 -8.40 2.27
C ILE A 346 -18.70 -7.22 2.13
N ASP A 347 -19.05 -6.08 2.68
CA ASP A 347 -18.22 -4.87 2.65
C ASP A 347 -16.88 -5.04 3.39
N ARG A 348 -16.83 -5.89 4.41
CA ARG A 348 -15.61 -6.16 5.18
C ARG A 348 -14.67 -7.18 4.53
N LEU A 349 -15.19 -8.04 3.67
CA LEU A 349 -14.43 -9.14 3.05
C LEU A 349 -13.19 -8.65 2.27
N PRO A 350 -13.26 -7.60 1.43
CA PRO A 350 -12.09 -7.07 0.74
C PRO A 350 -10.98 -6.58 1.69
N TYR A 351 -11.35 -5.99 2.83
CA TYR A 351 -10.35 -5.52 3.81
C TYR A 351 -9.59 -6.68 4.47
N LEU A 352 -10.22 -7.84 4.62
CA LEU A 352 -9.53 -9.04 5.08
C LEU A 352 -8.52 -9.54 4.04
N LEU A 353 -8.85 -9.43 2.74
CA LEU A 353 -7.92 -9.74 1.66
C LEU A 353 -6.75 -8.78 1.55
N HIS A 354 -6.95 -7.51 1.88
CA HIS A 354 -5.87 -6.52 1.85
C HIS A 354 -4.72 -6.84 2.84
N ALA A 355 -5.03 -7.63 3.86
CA ALA A 355 -4.02 -8.18 4.77
C ALA A 355 -3.28 -9.40 4.21
N MET A 356 -3.70 -9.93 3.06
CA MET A 356 -3.04 -11.08 2.43
C MET A 356 -1.92 -10.63 1.49
N PRO A 357 -0.78 -11.33 1.50
CA PRO A 357 0.26 -11.14 0.49
C PRO A 357 -0.24 -11.39 -0.93
N GLY A 358 0.20 -10.56 -1.89
CA GLY A 358 -0.14 -10.74 -3.30
C GLY A 358 0.24 -12.12 -3.84
N LEU A 359 1.34 -12.69 -3.34
CA LEU A 359 1.75 -14.07 -3.63
C LEU A 359 0.67 -15.11 -3.29
N VAL A 360 0.02 -14.97 -2.14
CA VAL A 360 -1.04 -15.93 -1.71
C VAL A 360 -2.26 -15.84 -2.61
N ILE A 361 -2.64 -14.62 -2.98
CA ILE A 361 -3.76 -14.40 -3.91
C ILE A 361 -3.40 -14.98 -5.27
N ALA A 362 -2.20 -14.74 -5.78
CA ALA A 362 -1.75 -15.28 -7.06
C ALA A 362 -1.73 -16.83 -7.06
N LEU A 363 -1.14 -17.44 -6.03
CA LEU A 363 -1.09 -18.90 -5.88
C LEU A 363 -2.49 -19.52 -5.79
N SER A 364 -3.44 -18.85 -5.13
CA SER A 364 -4.83 -19.33 -5.07
C SER A 364 -5.49 -19.32 -6.44
N LEU A 365 -5.25 -18.30 -7.27
CA LEU A 365 -5.76 -18.20 -8.62
C LEU A 365 -5.10 -19.22 -9.57
N VAL A 366 -3.79 -19.42 -9.44
CA VAL A 366 -3.07 -20.47 -10.16
C VAL A 366 -3.68 -21.85 -9.84
N TYR A 367 -3.86 -22.15 -8.55
CA TYR A 367 -4.46 -23.42 -8.12
C TYR A 367 -5.87 -23.59 -8.67
N PHE A 368 -6.70 -22.58 -8.55
CA PHE A 368 -8.07 -22.62 -9.06
C PHE A 368 -8.12 -22.82 -10.57
N THR A 369 -7.29 -22.07 -11.33
CA THR A 369 -7.30 -22.18 -12.79
C THR A 369 -6.78 -23.51 -13.28
N ILE A 370 -5.71 -24.06 -12.71
CA ILE A 370 -5.15 -25.37 -13.10
C ILE A 370 -6.17 -26.50 -12.85
N ASN A 371 -6.89 -26.46 -11.71
CA ASN A 371 -7.75 -27.57 -11.31
C ASN A 371 -9.18 -27.48 -11.85
N TYR A 372 -9.73 -26.26 -12.07
CA TYR A 372 -11.16 -26.09 -12.36
C TYR A 372 -11.45 -25.25 -13.61
N ALA A 373 -10.49 -24.46 -14.08
CA ALA A 373 -10.70 -23.49 -15.15
C ALA A 373 -9.45 -23.32 -16.03
N TYR A 374 -8.87 -24.43 -16.50
CA TYR A 374 -7.56 -24.45 -17.17
C TYR A 374 -7.46 -23.49 -18.37
N SER A 375 -8.58 -23.25 -19.09
CA SER A 375 -8.62 -22.30 -20.21
C SER A 375 -8.29 -20.85 -19.81
N PHE A 376 -8.32 -20.52 -18.52
CA PHE A 376 -7.97 -19.20 -18.01
C PHE A 376 -6.55 -19.15 -17.41
N TYR A 377 -5.88 -20.31 -17.29
CA TYR A 377 -4.51 -20.35 -16.77
C TYR A 377 -3.57 -19.62 -17.72
N GLN A 378 -2.66 -18.80 -17.13
CA GLN A 378 -1.75 -17.92 -17.87
C GLN A 378 -2.46 -17.02 -18.89
N THR A 379 -3.52 -16.33 -18.46
CA THR A 379 -4.22 -15.34 -19.27
C THR A 379 -4.20 -13.97 -18.57
N PHE A 380 -4.26 -12.90 -19.35
CA PHE A 380 -4.44 -11.55 -18.81
C PHE A 380 -5.64 -11.41 -17.86
N LEU A 381 -6.69 -12.18 -18.10
CA LEU A 381 -7.88 -12.14 -17.25
C LEU A 381 -7.54 -12.49 -15.80
N MET A 382 -6.67 -13.47 -15.57
CA MET A 382 -6.28 -13.85 -14.19
C MET A 382 -5.48 -12.78 -13.50
N VAL A 383 -4.60 -12.07 -14.22
CA VAL A 383 -3.87 -10.90 -13.69
C VAL A 383 -4.87 -9.80 -13.30
N VAL A 384 -5.83 -9.49 -14.16
CA VAL A 384 -6.88 -8.48 -13.92
C VAL A 384 -7.74 -8.85 -12.70
N VAL A 385 -8.09 -10.14 -12.55
CA VAL A 385 -8.83 -10.65 -11.38
C VAL A 385 -7.99 -10.53 -10.10
N ALA A 386 -6.72 -10.87 -10.14
CA ALA A 386 -5.82 -10.69 -8.99
C ALA A 386 -5.73 -9.20 -8.59
N TYR A 387 -5.58 -8.32 -9.55
CA TYR A 387 -5.54 -6.87 -9.35
C TYR A 387 -6.82 -6.33 -8.71
N PHE A 388 -7.96 -6.79 -9.20
CA PHE A 388 -9.24 -6.49 -8.58
C PHE A 388 -9.28 -6.95 -7.11
N MET A 389 -8.84 -8.16 -6.80
CA MET A 389 -8.85 -8.69 -5.44
C MET A 389 -7.93 -7.91 -4.50
N LEU A 390 -6.73 -7.55 -4.96
CA LEU A 390 -5.73 -6.83 -4.17
C LEU A 390 -6.15 -5.38 -3.86
N TYR A 391 -6.70 -4.68 -4.84
CA TYR A 391 -6.90 -3.23 -4.76
C TYR A 391 -8.36 -2.80 -4.57
N LEU A 392 -9.29 -3.76 -4.45
CA LEU A 392 -10.70 -3.47 -4.15
C LEU A 392 -10.88 -2.62 -2.88
N PRO A 393 -10.17 -2.85 -1.75
CA PRO A 393 -10.31 -2.03 -0.55
C PRO A 393 -9.89 -0.57 -0.77
N LEU A 394 -8.87 -0.33 -1.58
CA LEU A 394 -8.40 1.02 -1.93
C LEU A 394 -9.48 1.79 -2.72
N ALA A 395 -10.10 1.13 -3.70
CA ALA A 395 -11.23 1.70 -4.43
C ALA A 395 -12.43 1.97 -3.50
N GLN A 396 -12.77 1.01 -2.62
CA GLN A 396 -13.88 1.15 -1.67
C GLN A 396 -13.70 2.36 -0.76
N THR A 397 -12.52 2.55 -0.16
CA THR A 397 -12.27 3.68 0.75
C THR A 397 -12.42 5.02 0.06
N THR A 398 -11.90 5.14 -1.17
CA THR A 398 -11.98 6.37 -1.96
C THR A 398 -13.40 6.67 -2.41
N LEU A 399 -14.13 5.67 -2.92
CA LEU A 399 -15.51 5.81 -3.36
C LEU A 399 -16.46 6.08 -2.18
N ARG A 400 -16.22 5.45 -1.02
CA ARG A 400 -17.00 5.67 0.19
C ARG A 400 -16.94 7.12 0.65
N SER A 401 -15.74 7.70 0.72
CA SER A 401 -15.55 9.09 1.10
C SER A 401 -16.29 10.07 0.16
N SER A 402 -16.38 9.73 -1.12
CA SER A 402 -17.14 10.51 -2.11
C SER A 402 -18.66 10.34 -1.94
N LEU A 403 -19.14 9.09 -1.74
CA LEU A 403 -20.56 8.81 -1.58
C LEU A 403 -21.14 9.40 -0.29
N GLU A 404 -20.38 9.37 0.81
CA GLU A 404 -20.81 9.92 2.11
C GLU A 404 -20.97 11.44 2.09
N GLN A 405 -20.36 12.14 1.13
CA GLN A 405 -20.58 13.58 0.93
C GLN A 405 -21.91 13.89 0.21
N ILE A 406 -22.54 12.90 -0.42
CA ILE A 406 -23.80 13.04 -1.13
C ILE A 406 -24.96 12.79 -0.15
N SER A 407 -25.82 13.78 0.06
CA SER A 407 -26.96 13.65 0.96
C SER A 407 -27.95 12.58 0.50
N ASP A 408 -28.38 11.71 1.42
CA ASP A 408 -29.43 10.72 1.18
C ASP A 408 -30.75 11.35 0.68
N ASN A 409 -30.99 12.63 0.98
CA ASN A 409 -32.20 13.33 0.59
C ASN A 409 -32.35 13.47 -0.92
N VAL A 410 -31.25 13.57 -1.66
CA VAL A 410 -31.27 13.64 -3.13
C VAL A 410 -31.88 12.36 -3.72
N GLU A 411 -31.49 11.20 -3.18
CA GLU A 411 -32.01 9.90 -3.61
C GLU A 411 -33.48 9.71 -3.19
N LYS A 412 -33.84 10.16 -1.99
CA LYS A 412 -35.24 10.13 -1.49
C LYS A 412 -36.20 11.00 -2.32
N VAL A 413 -35.75 12.17 -2.74
CA VAL A 413 -36.54 13.04 -3.64
C VAL A 413 -36.74 12.35 -4.99
N GLY A 414 -35.72 11.72 -5.56
CA GLY A 414 -35.87 10.93 -6.76
C GLY A 414 -36.88 9.79 -6.63
N GLN A 415 -36.89 9.09 -5.47
CA GLN A 415 -37.86 8.03 -5.18
C GLN A 415 -39.28 8.58 -5.00
N SER A 416 -39.47 9.74 -4.35
CA SER A 416 -40.78 10.37 -4.20
C SER A 416 -41.38 10.84 -5.52
N LEU A 417 -40.54 11.09 -6.54
CA LEU A 417 -40.92 11.36 -7.92
C LEU A 417 -41.20 10.10 -8.75
N GLY A 418 -41.27 8.91 -8.11
CA GLY A 418 -41.59 7.64 -8.75
C GLY A 418 -40.44 7.02 -9.56
N ARG A 419 -39.21 7.53 -9.46
CA ARG A 419 -38.08 6.98 -10.18
C ARG A 419 -37.53 5.73 -9.49
N SER A 420 -37.12 4.72 -10.31
CA SER A 420 -36.55 3.47 -9.80
C SER A 420 -35.18 3.72 -9.16
N HIS A 421 -34.79 2.87 -8.21
CA HIS A 421 -33.46 2.91 -7.57
C HIS A 421 -32.30 2.88 -8.57
N PHE A 422 -32.41 2.07 -9.63
CA PHE A 422 -31.41 1.98 -10.68
C PHE A 422 -31.30 3.28 -11.49
N TYR A 423 -32.44 3.89 -11.82
CA TYR A 423 -32.48 5.20 -12.52
C TYR A 423 -31.79 6.28 -11.68
N ILE A 424 -32.12 6.38 -10.39
CA ILE A 424 -31.53 7.34 -9.46
C ILE A 424 -30.02 7.12 -9.34
N PHE A 425 -29.59 5.88 -9.18
CA PHE A 425 -28.18 5.53 -9.10
C PHE A 425 -27.40 5.98 -10.35
N ARG A 426 -27.93 5.66 -11.54
CA ARG A 426 -27.27 5.99 -12.81
C ARG A 426 -27.27 7.48 -13.11
N THR A 427 -28.36 8.20 -12.83
CA THR A 427 -28.55 9.59 -13.30
C THR A 427 -28.21 10.66 -12.25
N LEU A 428 -28.23 10.32 -10.96
CA LEU A 428 -27.94 11.26 -9.88
C LEU A 428 -26.66 10.85 -9.11
N THR A 429 -26.59 9.61 -8.63
CA THR A 429 -25.53 9.18 -7.74
C THR A 429 -24.18 9.02 -8.48
N ILE A 430 -24.15 8.32 -9.64
CA ILE A 430 -22.91 8.15 -10.42
C ILE A 430 -22.34 9.50 -10.89
N PRO A 431 -23.10 10.43 -11.53
CA PRO A 431 -22.55 11.72 -11.92
C PRO A 431 -22.02 12.55 -10.75
N ALA A 432 -22.71 12.53 -9.61
CA ALA A 432 -22.25 13.22 -8.41
C ALA A 432 -20.97 12.59 -7.80
N MET A 433 -20.77 11.28 -7.98
CA MET A 433 -19.56 10.55 -7.56
C MET A 433 -18.42 10.64 -8.57
N LEU A 434 -18.59 11.22 -9.75
CA LEU A 434 -17.59 11.18 -10.82
C LEU A 434 -16.18 11.62 -10.37
N PRO A 435 -16.00 12.68 -9.55
CA PRO A 435 -14.68 13.04 -9.04
C PRO A 435 -14.07 11.93 -8.14
N GLY A 436 -14.89 11.24 -7.35
CA GLY A 436 -14.44 10.11 -6.54
C GLY A 436 -14.13 8.86 -7.37
N ILE A 437 -14.92 8.61 -8.42
CA ILE A 437 -14.71 7.49 -9.35
C ILE A 437 -13.39 7.68 -10.10
N THR A 438 -13.15 8.87 -10.67
CA THR A 438 -11.89 9.18 -11.37
C THR A 438 -10.70 9.16 -10.43
N GLY A 439 -10.86 9.65 -9.19
CA GLY A 439 -9.83 9.57 -8.15
C GLY A 439 -9.52 8.13 -7.74
N ALA A 440 -10.53 7.29 -7.55
CA ALA A 440 -10.36 5.88 -7.23
C ALA A 440 -9.67 5.13 -8.38
N PHE A 441 -10.10 5.36 -9.62
CA PHE A 441 -9.47 4.77 -10.80
C PHE A 441 -7.99 5.15 -10.88
N ALA A 442 -7.67 6.44 -10.77
CA ALA A 442 -6.29 6.91 -10.84
C ALA A 442 -5.41 6.30 -9.74
N LEU A 443 -5.90 6.28 -8.48
CA LEU A 443 -5.14 5.71 -7.37
C LEU A 443 -4.90 4.20 -7.53
N VAL A 444 -5.92 3.45 -7.95
CA VAL A 444 -5.78 2.00 -8.20
C VAL A 444 -4.85 1.76 -9.37
N PHE A 445 -5.07 2.42 -10.50
CA PHE A 445 -4.24 2.30 -11.71
C PHE A 445 -2.75 2.48 -11.42
N LEU A 446 -2.42 3.56 -10.69
CA LEU A 446 -1.03 3.89 -10.37
C LEU A 446 -0.37 2.90 -9.40
N ASN A 447 -1.15 2.29 -8.51
CA ASN A 447 -0.64 1.20 -7.67
C ASN A 447 -0.46 -0.09 -8.47
N LEU A 448 -1.37 -0.38 -9.40
CA LEU A 448 -1.28 -1.56 -10.28
C LEU A 448 -0.08 -1.50 -11.22
N MET A 449 0.29 -0.31 -11.72
CA MET A 449 1.46 -0.11 -12.58
C MET A 449 2.78 -0.61 -11.94
N LYS A 450 2.87 -0.58 -10.62
CA LYS A 450 4.05 -1.00 -9.85
C LYS A 450 3.86 -2.36 -9.15
N GLU A 451 2.73 -3.03 -9.39
CA GLU A 451 2.50 -4.35 -8.80
C GLU A 451 3.41 -5.39 -9.46
N LEU A 452 4.25 -6.02 -8.63
CA LEU A 452 5.20 -7.02 -9.08
C LEU A 452 4.74 -8.44 -8.73
N THR A 453 4.30 -8.64 -7.50
CA THR A 453 4.21 -9.95 -6.87
C THR A 453 3.16 -10.86 -7.52
N ALA A 454 1.94 -10.37 -7.67
CA ALA A 454 0.87 -11.12 -8.34
C ALA A 454 1.10 -11.18 -9.85
N THR A 455 1.67 -10.12 -10.42
CA THR A 455 1.99 -10.04 -11.84
C THR A 455 2.98 -11.12 -12.23
N LEU A 456 4.07 -11.27 -11.46
CA LEU A 456 5.14 -12.23 -11.72
C LEU A 456 4.64 -13.68 -11.81
N LEU A 457 3.66 -14.07 -10.98
CA LEU A 457 3.14 -15.44 -10.93
C LEU A 457 2.00 -15.74 -11.93
N LEU A 458 1.25 -14.72 -12.35
CA LEU A 458 0.03 -14.89 -13.12
C LEU A 458 0.16 -14.46 -14.58
N THR A 459 1.16 -13.64 -14.92
CA THR A 459 1.33 -13.17 -16.29
C THR A 459 1.77 -14.31 -17.20
N PRO A 460 1.22 -14.43 -18.41
CA PRO A 460 1.70 -15.36 -19.40
C PRO A 460 3.19 -15.17 -19.69
N ASN A 461 3.91 -16.26 -19.94
CA ASN A 461 5.38 -16.25 -20.13
C ASN A 461 5.84 -15.34 -21.28
N ASP A 462 4.97 -15.12 -22.28
CA ASP A 462 5.28 -14.32 -23.47
C ASP A 462 5.08 -12.81 -23.23
N ILE A 463 4.56 -12.42 -22.05
CA ILE A 463 4.12 -11.06 -21.79
C ILE A 463 4.90 -10.47 -20.63
N LYS A 464 5.65 -9.40 -20.92
CA LYS A 464 6.37 -8.65 -19.90
C LYS A 464 5.64 -7.36 -19.55
N THR A 465 5.66 -7.03 -18.27
CA THR A 465 5.28 -5.71 -17.75
C THR A 465 6.52 -4.95 -17.31
N LEU A 466 6.40 -3.65 -17.07
CA LEU A 466 7.53 -2.84 -16.59
C LEU A 466 8.09 -3.37 -15.26
N SER A 467 7.24 -3.80 -14.33
CA SER A 467 7.66 -4.33 -13.02
C SER A 467 8.40 -5.66 -13.15
N ILE A 468 7.90 -6.57 -14.00
CA ILE A 468 8.57 -7.85 -14.29
C ILE A 468 9.93 -7.60 -14.96
N ALA A 469 9.99 -6.72 -15.97
CA ALA A 469 11.24 -6.42 -16.66
C ALA A 469 12.32 -5.86 -15.71
N VAL A 470 11.93 -4.91 -14.81
CA VAL A 470 12.88 -4.43 -13.80
C VAL A 470 13.37 -5.56 -12.91
N TRP A 471 12.46 -6.44 -12.45
CA TRP A 471 12.84 -7.54 -11.55
C TRP A 471 13.73 -8.56 -12.24
N GLU A 472 13.41 -9.00 -13.45
CA GLU A 472 14.21 -9.96 -14.23
C GLU A 472 15.62 -9.41 -14.50
N TYR A 473 15.73 -8.24 -15.14
CA TYR A 473 17.03 -7.64 -15.43
C TYR A 473 17.88 -7.36 -14.18
N THR A 474 17.23 -7.02 -13.06
CA THR A 474 17.95 -6.82 -11.80
C THR A 474 18.45 -8.14 -11.22
N SER A 475 17.64 -9.21 -11.29
CA SER A 475 18.02 -10.55 -10.83
C SER A 475 19.21 -11.12 -11.62
N ASP A 476 19.31 -10.75 -12.91
CA ASP A 476 20.40 -11.12 -13.80
C ASP A 476 21.61 -10.15 -13.72
N ALA A 477 21.57 -9.19 -12.76
CA ALA A 477 22.58 -8.12 -12.63
C ALA A 477 22.75 -7.23 -13.88
N GLN A 478 21.74 -7.18 -14.76
CA GLN A 478 21.71 -6.34 -15.97
C GLN A 478 21.14 -4.95 -15.66
N TYR A 479 21.83 -4.20 -14.81
CA TYR A 479 21.33 -2.94 -14.24
C TYR A 479 21.03 -1.86 -15.29
N ALA A 480 21.83 -1.79 -16.35
CA ALA A 480 21.63 -0.86 -17.45
C ALA A 480 20.32 -1.15 -18.21
N ALA A 481 20.05 -2.43 -18.49
CA ALA A 481 18.80 -2.85 -19.15
C ALA A 481 17.55 -2.61 -18.28
N ALA A 482 17.66 -2.76 -16.96
CA ALA A 482 16.57 -2.49 -16.02
C ALA A 482 16.18 -0.99 -15.96
N THR A 483 17.14 -0.10 -16.19
CA THR A 483 17.01 1.34 -15.91
C THR A 483 15.87 2.05 -16.66
N PRO A 484 15.65 1.89 -17.96
CA PRO A 484 14.53 2.56 -18.65
C PRO A 484 13.17 2.19 -18.08
N TYR A 485 12.97 0.93 -17.73
CA TYR A 485 11.75 0.40 -17.12
C TYR A 485 11.54 0.97 -15.71
N ALA A 486 12.61 1.06 -14.92
CA ALA A 486 12.59 1.63 -13.58
C ALA A 486 12.27 3.14 -13.58
N ILE A 487 12.83 3.91 -14.51
CA ILE A 487 12.52 5.34 -14.69
C ILE A 487 11.04 5.51 -15.03
N MET A 488 10.49 4.70 -15.94
CA MET A 488 9.09 4.77 -16.30
C MET A 488 8.17 4.45 -15.13
N LEU A 489 8.46 3.41 -14.35
CA LEU A 489 7.73 3.09 -13.13
C LEU A 489 7.77 4.23 -12.11
N MET A 490 8.92 4.86 -11.93
CA MET A 490 9.08 5.99 -11.03
C MET A 490 8.25 7.20 -11.48
N LEU A 491 8.24 7.53 -12.78
CA LEU A 491 7.44 8.63 -13.32
C LEU A 491 5.94 8.41 -13.09
N PHE A 492 5.43 7.21 -13.41
CA PHE A 492 4.02 6.89 -13.18
C PHE A 492 3.65 6.85 -11.69
N SER A 493 4.52 6.31 -10.83
CA SER A 493 4.29 6.31 -9.38
C SER A 493 4.31 7.71 -8.77
N GLY A 494 4.95 8.69 -9.42
CA GLY A 494 5.00 10.08 -8.97
C GLY A 494 3.69 10.85 -9.15
N ILE A 495 2.86 10.47 -10.12
CA ILE A 495 1.60 11.17 -10.43
C ILE A 495 0.64 11.23 -9.22
N PRO A 496 0.38 10.15 -8.46
CA PRO A 496 -0.52 10.22 -7.29
C PRO A 496 0.03 11.12 -6.20
N VAL A 497 1.34 11.09 -5.97
CA VAL A 497 1.97 11.93 -4.94
C VAL A 497 1.84 13.40 -5.29
N PHE A 498 1.96 13.75 -6.56
CA PHE A 498 1.72 15.11 -7.05
C PHE A 498 0.25 15.52 -6.89
N LEU A 499 -0.70 14.63 -7.21
CA LEU A 499 -2.13 14.88 -7.03
C LEU A 499 -2.51 15.02 -5.54
N LEU A 500 -1.97 14.16 -4.67
CA LEU A 500 -2.18 14.24 -3.22
C LEU A 500 -1.71 15.58 -2.65
N LYS A 501 -0.61 16.14 -3.14
CA LYS A 501 -0.12 17.47 -2.75
C LYS A 501 -1.17 18.55 -3.00
N LYS A 502 -1.83 18.53 -4.16
CA LYS A 502 -2.84 19.53 -4.53
C LYS A 502 -4.04 19.54 -3.58
N TYR A 503 -4.38 18.39 -2.98
CA TYR A 503 -5.52 18.22 -2.07
C TYR A 503 -5.15 18.25 -0.59
N ALA A 504 -3.95 17.81 -0.20
CA ALA A 504 -3.50 17.73 1.20
C ALA A 504 -2.90 19.04 1.73
N PHE A 505 -2.45 19.94 0.86
CA PHE A 505 -1.79 21.19 1.25
C PHE A 505 -2.60 22.46 0.90
N LYS A 506 -3.85 22.30 0.44
CA LYS A 506 -4.88 23.34 0.49
C LYS A 506 -5.63 23.26 1.80
#